data_4e0a3ea237ee4569c94995567ebeee72
#
_entry.id   4e0a3ea237ee4569c94995567ebeee72
#
_cell.length_a   1.000
_cell.length_b   1.000
_cell.length_c   1.000
_cell.angle_alpha   90.00
_cell.angle_beta   90.00
_cell.angle_gamma   90.00
#
_symmetry.space_group_name_H-M   'P 1'
#
loop_
_entity.id
_entity.type
_entity.pdbx_description
1 polymer ?
#
loop_
_entity_poly.entity_id
_entity_poly.type
_entity_poly.pdbx_seq_one_letter_code
_entity_poly.pdbx_strand_id
1 'polypeptide(L)'
;PKHKYTFNNDMIYVTNSIDRPVEIKEVIDFVRSDDPRSKVKLADGTLADYIPAKRIALPVNKENALASGIVAEKDRDKMVDTVFINIKKNSLDKNQLMILDMLANFDWKRPIYMTQVYILQDFGLMDYLQFDGYAYRLVPILTPTQNPYEIGRIDADYAAPLLRDTFRYGNLKDPRVYADYFIQYNLSAAHARDAFARVAKELLRQNRVAEAVELLDLGLERMPTSQV
;
A
#
# COMPACT_ATOMS: atom_id res chain seq x y z
N PRO A 1 -15.86 20.98 -5.00
CA PRO A 1 -15.26 19.88 -4.26
C PRO A 1 -15.21 20.12 -2.74
N LYS A 2 -15.02 21.39 -2.27
CA LYS A 2 -14.91 21.66 -0.81
C LYS A 2 -16.13 21.21 0.01
N HIS A 3 -17.33 21.21 -0.60
CA HIS A 3 -18.58 20.86 0.09
C HIS A 3 -18.74 19.35 0.33
N LYS A 4 -18.09 18.51 -0.49
CA LYS A 4 -18.23 17.04 -0.40
C LYS A 4 -17.36 16.42 0.72
N TYR A 5 -16.46 17.19 1.31
CA TYR A 5 -15.55 16.79 2.36
C TYR A 5 -15.81 17.52 3.68
N THR A 6 -17.05 17.95 3.94
CA THR A 6 -17.41 18.61 5.20
C THR A 6 -17.69 17.59 6.31
N PHE A 7 -17.55 18.00 7.57
CA PHE A 7 -17.75 17.16 8.75
C PHE A 7 -19.12 16.47 8.83
N ASN A 8 -20.13 17.01 8.16
CA ASN A 8 -21.48 16.45 8.18
C ASN A 8 -21.69 15.28 7.21
N ASN A 9 -20.72 14.98 6.34
CA ASN A 9 -20.74 13.89 5.36
C ASN A 9 -19.52 13.00 5.56
N ASP A 10 -19.47 12.26 6.66
CA ASP A 10 -18.31 11.44 7.01
C ASP A 10 -18.18 10.15 6.19
N MET A 11 -19.25 9.74 5.51
CA MET A 11 -19.27 8.54 4.68
C MET A 11 -19.90 8.80 3.31
N ILE A 12 -19.43 8.07 2.30
CA ILE A 12 -20.05 7.98 0.98
C ILE A 12 -20.56 6.56 0.75
N TYR A 13 -21.78 6.43 0.24
CA TYR A 13 -22.35 5.12 -0.09
C TYR A 13 -21.69 4.51 -1.31
N VAL A 14 -21.58 3.18 -1.31
CA VAL A 14 -21.07 2.41 -2.45
C VAL A 14 -22.17 1.43 -2.87
N THR A 15 -22.57 1.52 -4.12
CA THR A 15 -23.56 0.63 -4.73
C THR A 15 -22.88 -0.26 -5.78
N ASN A 16 -23.61 -1.23 -6.30
CA ASN A 16 -23.19 -2.01 -7.45
C ASN A 16 -24.17 -1.78 -8.61
N SER A 17 -24.51 -0.50 -8.86
CA SER A 17 -25.43 -0.13 -9.93
C SER A 17 -24.84 -0.39 -11.31
N ILE A 18 -23.51 -0.42 -11.39
CA ILE A 18 -22.75 -0.75 -12.61
C ILE A 18 -21.95 -2.02 -12.31
N ASP A 19 -22.33 -3.13 -12.96
CA ASP A 19 -21.72 -4.46 -12.76
C ASP A 19 -20.57 -4.74 -13.74
N ARG A 20 -19.84 -3.72 -14.14
CA ARG A 20 -18.60 -3.82 -14.91
C ARG A 20 -17.50 -2.99 -14.23
N PRO A 21 -16.23 -3.27 -14.51
CA PRO A 21 -15.17 -2.35 -14.07
C PRO A 21 -15.39 -0.96 -14.68
N VAL A 22 -15.28 0.07 -13.84
CA VAL A 22 -15.37 1.48 -14.24
C VAL A 22 -14.02 2.13 -14.00
N GLU A 23 -13.55 2.93 -14.96
CA GLU A 23 -12.28 3.62 -14.77
C GLU A 23 -12.36 4.57 -13.57
N ILE A 24 -11.28 4.62 -12.77
CA ILE A 24 -11.25 5.37 -11.52
C ILE A 24 -11.54 6.86 -11.71
N LYS A 25 -11.10 7.46 -12.82
CA LYS A 25 -11.42 8.87 -13.15
C LYS A 25 -12.89 9.09 -13.36
N GLU A 26 -13.56 8.19 -14.11
CA GLU A 26 -15.00 8.26 -14.32
C GLU A 26 -15.77 8.17 -12.99
N VAL A 27 -15.31 7.30 -12.07
CA VAL A 27 -15.91 7.17 -10.73
C VAL A 27 -15.77 8.46 -9.92
N ILE A 28 -14.59 9.06 -9.91
CA ILE A 28 -14.34 10.29 -9.15
C ILE A 28 -15.08 11.49 -9.79
N ASP A 29 -15.13 11.57 -11.11
CA ASP A 29 -15.89 12.62 -11.82
C ASP A 29 -17.40 12.48 -11.57
N PHE A 30 -17.92 11.24 -11.53
CA PHE A 30 -19.30 10.98 -11.14
C PHE A 30 -19.60 11.45 -9.71
N VAL A 31 -18.73 11.14 -8.74
CA VAL A 31 -18.87 11.61 -7.35
C VAL A 31 -18.80 13.14 -7.25
N ARG A 32 -17.96 13.78 -8.06
CA ARG A 32 -17.81 15.25 -8.09
C ARG A 32 -18.97 15.98 -8.75
N SER A 33 -19.73 15.28 -9.58
CA SER A 33 -20.84 15.88 -10.32
C SER A 33 -21.93 16.41 -9.40
N ASP A 34 -22.48 17.58 -9.73
CA ASP A 34 -23.64 18.15 -9.03
C ASP A 34 -24.96 17.83 -9.77
N ASP A 35 -24.90 17.02 -10.84
CA ASP A 35 -26.08 16.55 -11.56
C ASP A 35 -26.95 15.69 -10.61
N PRO A 36 -28.26 15.99 -10.45
CA PRO A 36 -29.16 15.18 -9.64
C PRO A 36 -29.18 13.69 -10.00
N ARG A 37 -28.86 13.34 -11.25
CA ARG A 37 -28.76 11.96 -11.73
C ARG A 37 -27.57 11.21 -11.16
N SER A 38 -26.55 11.93 -10.66
CA SER A 38 -25.39 11.36 -9.97
C SER A 38 -25.60 11.23 -8.45
N LYS A 39 -26.82 11.42 -7.96
CA LYS A 39 -27.18 11.36 -6.54
C LYS A 39 -28.14 10.20 -6.28
N VAL A 40 -28.06 9.67 -5.05
CA VAL A 40 -29.04 8.72 -4.53
C VAL A 40 -29.96 9.45 -3.54
N LYS A 41 -31.26 9.17 -3.63
CA LYS A 41 -32.25 9.71 -2.68
C LYS A 41 -32.24 8.84 -1.42
N LEU A 42 -31.99 9.44 -0.29
CA LEU A 42 -32.04 8.80 1.02
C LEU A 42 -33.48 8.69 1.54
N ALA A 43 -33.68 7.91 2.62
CA ALA A 43 -34.99 7.68 3.23
C ALA A 43 -35.66 8.97 3.74
N ASP A 44 -34.89 9.97 4.16
CA ASP A 44 -35.35 11.29 4.59
C ASP A 44 -35.64 12.24 3.43
N GLY A 45 -35.46 11.79 2.18
CA GLY A 45 -35.69 12.56 0.95
C GLY A 45 -34.50 13.40 0.51
N THR A 46 -33.39 13.44 1.25
CA THR A 46 -32.18 14.16 0.87
C THR A 46 -31.43 13.45 -0.27
N LEU A 47 -30.69 14.20 -1.05
CA LEU A 47 -29.83 13.66 -2.11
C LEU A 47 -28.39 13.53 -1.59
N ALA A 48 -27.81 12.36 -1.75
CA ALA A 48 -26.43 12.07 -1.34
C ALA A 48 -25.57 11.61 -2.52
N ASP A 49 -24.28 11.94 -2.46
CA ASP A 49 -23.27 11.40 -3.37
C ASP A 49 -23.07 9.91 -3.10
N TYR A 50 -22.75 9.15 -4.15
CA TYR A 50 -22.46 7.74 -4.03
C TYR A 50 -21.47 7.27 -5.09
N ILE A 51 -20.84 6.13 -4.86
CA ILE A 51 -19.99 5.42 -5.80
C ILE A 51 -20.84 4.35 -6.50
N PRO A 52 -20.97 4.39 -7.85
CA PRO A 52 -21.90 3.52 -8.56
C PRO A 52 -21.40 2.11 -8.84
N ALA A 53 -20.10 1.85 -8.62
CA ALA A 53 -19.45 0.57 -8.93
C ALA A 53 -18.55 0.11 -7.79
N LYS A 54 -18.58 -1.18 -7.50
CA LYS A 54 -17.66 -1.82 -6.54
C LYS A 54 -16.33 -2.24 -7.17
N ARG A 55 -16.29 -2.42 -8.48
CA ARG A 55 -15.09 -2.80 -9.23
C ARG A 55 -14.60 -1.61 -10.04
N ILE A 56 -13.42 -1.10 -9.67
CA ILE A 56 -12.83 0.09 -10.26
C ILE A 56 -11.53 -0.29 -10.95
N ALA A 57 -11.30 0.23 -12.14
CA ALA A 57 -10.10 0.01 -12.93
C ALA A 57 -9.14 1.20 -12.80
N LEU A 58 -7.92 0.95 -12.35
CA LEU A 58 -6.82 1.89 -12.36
C LEU A 58 -5.86 1.51 -13.51
N PRO A 59 -5.85 2.27 -14.63
CA PRO A 59 -4.94 2.01 -15.74
C PRO A 59 -3.47 2.14 -15.32
N VAL A 60 -2.62 1.30 -15.90
CA VAL A 60 -1.17 1.32 -15.64
C VAL A 60 -0.43 1.96 -16.80
N ASN A 61 0.30 3.03 -16.52
CA ASN A 61 1.30 3.53 -17.45
C ASN A 61 2.64 2.83 -17.17
N LYS A 62 2.93 1.77 -17.92
CA LYS A 62 4.12 0.94 -17.72
C LYS A 62 5.42 1.70 -17.92
N GLU A 63 5.46 2.61 -18.88
CA GLU A 63 6.65 3.42 -19.15
C GLU A 63 6.96 4.36 -17.98
N ASN A 64 5.94 5.04 -17.47
CA ASN A 64 6.11 5.89 -16.29
C ASN A 64 6.52 5.07 -15.07
N ALA A 65 5.92 3.89 -14.86
CA ALA A 65 6.23 3.02 -13.71
C ALA A 65 7.70 2.54 -13.73
N LEU A 66 8.25 2.27 -14.92
CA LEU A 66 9.65 1.93 -15.08
C LEU A 66 10.56 3.17 -14.93
N ALA A 67 10.25 4.25 -15.64
CA ALA A 67 11.05 5.48 -15.59
C ALA A 67 11.14 6.09 -14.19
N SER A 68 10.11 5.93 -13.37
CA SER A 68 10.07 6.39 -11.98
C SER A 68 10.69 5.42 -10.97
N GLY A 69 11.10 4.22 -11.40
CA GLY A 69 11.62 3.18 -10.51
C GLY A 69 10.56 2.53 -9.61
N ILE A 70 9.27 2.72 -9.90
CA ILE A 70 8.19 1.97 -9.20
C ILE A 70 8.33 0.48 -9.47
N VAL A 71 8.74 0.10 -10.68
CA VAL A 71 9.06 -1.27 -11.06
C VAL A 71 10.46 -1.31 -11.64
N ALA A 72 11.26 -2.28 -11.23
CA ALA A 72 12.57 -2.52 -11.81
C ALA A 72 12.44 -3.08 -13.23
N GLU A 73 13.40 -2.76 -14.13
CA GLU A 73 13.37 -3.20 -15.52
C GLU A 73 13.26 -4.74 -15.67
N LYS A 74 13.90 -5.49 -14.78
CA LYS A 74 13.82 -6.96 -14.74
C LYS A 74 12.41 -7.51 -14.52
N ASP A 75 11.49 -6.69 -14.02
CA ASP A 75 10.10 -7.07 -13.73
C ASP A 75 9.09 -6.48 -14.73
N ARG A 76 9.55 -5.88 -15.83
CA ARG A 76 8.73 -5.27 -16.90
C ARG A 76 7.60 -6.20 -17.36
N ASP A 77 7.92 -7.45 -17.63
CA ASP A 77 6.98 -8.44 -18.17
C ASP A 77 5.95 -8.94 -17.14
N LYS A 78 6.16 -8.64 -15.86
CA LYS A 78 5.25 -8.99 -14.77
C LYS A 78 4.16 -7.94 -14.54
N MET A 79 4.28 -6.75 -15.17
CA MET A 79 3.31 -5.68 -14.99
C MET A 79 1.99 -5.99 -15.67
N VAL A 80 0.91 -5.78 -14.93
CA VAL A 80 -0.45 -5.79 -15.47
C VAL A 80 -0.75 -4.48 -16.22
N ASP A 81 -1.74 -4.50 -17.12
CA ASP A 81 -2.23 -3.29 -17.80
C ASP A 81 -3.20 -2.48 -16.94
N THR A 82 -3.82 -3.14 -15.96
CA THR A 82 -4.82 -2.53 -15.08
C THR A 82 -4.73 -3.12 -13.68
N VAL A 83 -4.68 -2.27 -12.68
CA VAL A 83 -4.88 -2.64 -11.28
C VAL A 83 -6.36 -2.54 -10.97
N PHE A 84 -6.96 -3.62 -10.47
CA PHE A 84 -8.36 -3.64 -10.08
C PHE A 84 -8.53 -3.36 -8.59
N ILE A 85 -9.32 -2.34 -8.30
CA ILE A 85 -9.78 -1.98 -6.97
C ILE A 85 -11.15 -2.64 -6.78
N ASN A 86 -11.30 -3.46 -5.75
CA ASN A 86 -12.54 -4.16 -5.45
C ASN A 86 -13.03 -3.71 -4.07
N ILE A 87 -14.00 -2.80 -4.05
CA ILE A 87 -14.57 -2.27 -2.81
C ILE A 87 -15.47 -3.31 -2.17
N LYS A 88 -15.09 -3.80 -1.00
CA LYS A 88 -15.85 -4.84 -0.27
C LYS A 88 -17.00 -4.26 0.55
N LYS A 89 -16.90 -3.00 0.95
CA LYS A 89 -17.87 -2.30 1.80
C LYS A 89 -19.02 -1.68 1.01
N ASN A 90 -20.08 -1.30 1.70
CA ASN A 90 -21.22 -0.55 1.14
C ASN A 90 -21.10 0.95 1.44
N SER A 91 -20.06 1.37 2.14
CA SER A 91 -19.72 2.78 2.38
C SER A 91 -18.23 2.93 2.57
N LEU A 92 -17.71 4.09 2.24
CA LEU A 92 -16.32 4.49 2.46
C LEU A 92 -16.28 5.75 3.33
N ASP A 93 -15.26 5.85 4.16
CA ASP A 93 -14.94 7.05 4.92
C ASP A 93 -14.26 8.09 4.02
N LYS A 94 -14.15 9.34 4.50
CA LYS A 94 -13.45 10.42 3.80
C LYS A 94 -12.02 10.08 3.42
N ASN A 95 -11.26 9.48 4.33
CA ASN A 95 -9.89 9.09 4.09
C ASN A 95 -9.79 8.03 2.98
N GLN A 96 -10.73 7.09 2.92
CA GLN A 96 -10.81 6.08 1.86
C GLN A 96 -11.18 6.71 0.51
N LEU A 97 -12.12 7.66 0.50
CA LEU A 97 -12.47 8.42 -0.71
C LEU A 97 -11.28 9.27 -1.20
N MET A 98 -10.52 9.88 -0.29
CA MET A 98 -9.31 10.63 -0.64
C MET A 98 -8.24 9.74 -1.26
N ILE A 99 -8.11 8.49 -0.81
CA ILE A 99 -7.19 7.53 -1.44
C ILE A 99 -7.63 7.24 -2.89
N LEU A 100 -8.92 7.04 -3.13
CA LEU A 100 -9.43 6.85 -4.50
C LEU A 100 -9.20 8.09 -5.37
N ASP A 101 -9.42 9.29 -4.84
CA ASP A 101 -9.16 10.56 -5.56
C ASP A 101 -7.66 10.72 -5.88
N MET A 102 -6.78 10.38 -4.95
CA MET A 102 -5.33 10.35 -5.18
C MET A 102 -4.96 9.35 -6.27
N LEU A 103 -5.52 8.14 -6.24
CA LEU A 103 -5.28 7.11 -7.25
C LEU A 103 -5.85 7.49 -8.62
N ALA A 104 -6.95 8.25 -8.68
CA ALA A 104 -7.51 8.76 -9.94
C ALA A 104 -6.56 9.74 -10.65
N ASN A 105 -5.69 10.40 -9.89
CA ASN A 105 -4.67 11.31 -10.40
C ASN A 105 -3.27 10.68 -10.45
N PHE A 106 -3.19 9.39 -10.20
CA PHE A 106 -1.94 8.64 -10.17
C PHE A 106 -1.55 8.21 -11.60
N ASP A 107 -0.49 8.81 -12.11
CA ASP A 107 0.03 8.54 -13.45
C ASP A 107 1.30 7.68 -13.46
N TRP A 108 1.60 7.04 -12.32
CA TRP A 108 2.77 6.17 -12.10
C TRP A 108 4.14 6.89 -12.22
N LYS A 109 4.16 8.23 -12.16
CA LYS A 109 5.42 9.01 -12.19
C LYS A 109 6.09 9.16 -10.85
N ARG A 110 5.37 8.94 -9.76
CA ARG A 110 5.91 9.01 -8.40
C ARG A 110 5.39 7.83 -7.58
N PRO A 111 6.25 7.13 -6.80
CA PRO A 111 5.79 6.00 -6.02
C PRO A 111 4.83 6.44 -4.90
N ILE A 112 3.85 5.59 -4.62
CA ILE A 112 2.98 5.70 -3.46
C ILE A 112 3.45 4.68 -2.43
N TYR A 113 3.79 5.15 -1.24
CA TYR A 113 4.18 4.32 -0.10
C TYR A 113 3.13 4.37 1.01
N MET A 114 2.96 3.25 1.68
CA MET A 114 2.05 3.08 2.81
C MET A 114 2.78 2.40 3.96
N THR A 115 2.69 2.99 5.14
CA THR A 115 3.24 2.41 6.38
C THR A 115 2.23 1.50 7.06
N GLN A 116 0.93 1.72 6.78
CA GLN A 116 -0.17 0.91 7.28
C GLN A 116 -1.05 0.47 6.12
N VAL A 117 -1.25 -0.82 5.97
CA VAL A 117 -1.87 -1.41 4.79
C VAL A 117 -3.30 -1.90 5.01
N TYR A 118 -3.78 -1.95 6.27
CA TYR A 118 -5.11 -2.48 6.58
C TYR A 118 -6.24 -1.75 5.82
N ILE A 119 -6.09 -0.45 5.57
CA ILE A 119 -7.08 0.32 4.81
C ILE A 119 -7.20 -0.17 3.35
N LEU A 120 -6.15 -0.72 2.80
CA LEU A 120 -6.12 -1.26 1.43
C LEU A 120 -6.82 -2.61 1.29
N GLN A 121 -7.05 -3.30 2.41
CA GLN A 121 -7.80 -4.56 2.43
C GLN A 121 -9.23 -4.35 1.94
N ASP A 122 -9.83 -3.20 2.25
CA ASP A 122 -11.17 -2.84 1.80
C ASP A 122 -11.25 -2.59 0.30
N PHE A 123 -10.11 -2.29 -0.32
CA PHE A 123 -9.96 -2.04 -1.75
C PHE A 123 -9.45 -3.23 -2.55
N GLY A 124 -9.06 -4.33 -1.89
CA GLY A 124 -8.45 -5.47 -2.57
C GLY A 124 -7.07 -5.16 -3.19
N LEU A 125 -6.36 -4.14 -2.70
CA LEU A 125 -5.06 -3.71 -3.23
C LEU A 125 -3.87 -4.41 -2.58
N MET A 126 -4.09 -5.29 -1.60
CA MET A 126 -3.02 -5.99 -0.88
C MET A 126 -2.11 -6.80 -1.81
N ASP A 127 -2.67 -7.35 -2.88
CA ASP A 127 -1.96 -8.18 -3.86
C ASP A 127 -1.09 -7.37 -4.83
N TYR A 128 -1.15 -6.04 -4.77
CA TYR A 128 -0.36 -5.11 -5.57
C TYR A 128 0.69 -4.35 -4.76
N LEU A 129 1.06 -4.89 -3.61
CA LEU A 129 2.06 -4.26 -2.74
C LEU A 129 3.43 -4.91 -2.89
N GLN A 130 4.47 -4.09 -2.81
CA GLN A 130 5.85 -4.50 -2.63
C GLN A 130 6.35 -4.01 -1.28
N PHE A 131 6.94 -4.91 -0.49
CA PHE A 131 7.52 -4.59 0.80
C PHE A 131 8.97 -4.12 0.62
N ASP A 132 9.22 -2.86 0.95
CA ASP A 132 10.53 -2.22 0.84
C ASP A 132 11.19 -2.00 2.23
N GLY A 133 10.93 -2.90 3.18
CA GLY A 133 11.50 -2.89 4.52
C GLY A 133 10.60 -2.24 5.57
N TYR A 134 10.37 -0.94 5.54
CA TYR A 134 9.50 -0.24 6.51
C TYR A 134 8.19 0.26 5.93
N ALA A 135 8.06 0.22 4.63
CA ALA A 135 6.86 0.65 3.93
C ALA A 135 6.51 -0.29 2.80
N TYR A 136 5.28 -0.21 2.38
CA TYR A 136 4.75 -0.94 1.24
C TYR A 136 4.56 0.01 0.07
N ARG A 137 5.13 -0.31 -1.06
CA ARG A 137 4.98 0.43 -2.31
C ARG A 137 3.87 -0.18 -3.14
N LEU A 138 2.99 0.65 -3.68
CA LEU A 138 2.01 0.20 -4.68
C LEU A 138 2.74 -0.05 -6.00
N VAL A 139 2.64 -1.28 -6.50
CA VAL A 139 3.27 -1.71 -7.76
C VAL A 139 2.23 -2.38 -8.66
N PRO A 140 2.29 -2.21 -9.99
CA PRO A 140 1.35 -2.84 -10.91
C PRO A 140 1.75 -4.29 -11.23
N ILE A 141 2.07 -5.06 -10.20
CA ILE A 141 2.45 -6.49 -10.30
C ILE A 141 1.53 -7.26 -9.36
N LEU A 142 0.69 -8.11 -9.95
CA LEU A 142 -0.23 -8.94 -9.17
C LEU A 142 0.56 -10.07 -8.49
N THR A 143 0.58 -10.06 -7.17
CA THR A 143 1.20 -11.10 -6.35
C THR A 143 0.22 -11.48 -5.24
N PRO A 144 -0.60 -12.54 -5.45
CA PRO A 144 -1.60 -12.94 -4.48
C PRO A 144 -0.98 -13.27 -3.12
N THR A 145 -1.51 -12.64 -2.09
CA THR A 145 -1.08 -12.84 -0.70
C THR A 145 -1.49 -14.22 -0.23
N GLN A 146 -0.52 -15.11 0.01
CA GLN A 146 -0.77 -16.46 0.53
C GLN A 146 -0.82 -16.52 2.05
N ASN A 147 -0.08 -15.64 2.71
CA ASN A 147 0.00 -15.54 4.16
C ASN A 147 -0.38 -14.11 4.60
N PRO A 148 -1.44 -13.93 5.39
CA PRO A 148 -1.88 -12.60 5.83
C PRO A 148 -0.85 -11.84 6.67
N TYR A 149 0.15 -12.53 7.22
CA TYR A 149 1.25 -11.94 7.97
C TYR A 149 2.45 -11.54 7.09
N GLU A 150 2.50 -11.98 5.84
CA GLU A 150 3.58 -11.71 4.89
C GLU A 150 3.06 -10.99 3.65
N ILE A 151 2.44 -9.83 3.86
CA ILE A 151 1.86 -9.02 2.80
C ILE A 151 2.94 -8.44 1.90
N GLY A 152 2.65 -8.40 0.60
CA GLY A 152 3.49 -7.78 -0.42
C GLY A 152 4.63 -8.68 -0.92
N ARG A 153 4.94 -8.55 -2.20
CA ARG A 153 6.14 -9.15 -2.80
C ARG A 153 7.39 -8.48 -2.24
N ILE A 154 8.51 -9.15 -2.32
CA ILE A 154 9.82 -8.60 -1.97
C ILE A 154 10.72 -8.63 -3.21
N ASP A 155 11.31 -7.50 -3.56
CA ASP A 155 12.46 -7.41 -4.44
C ASP A 155 13.72 -7.32 -3.57
N ALA A 156 14.43 -8.44 -3.41
CA ALA A 156 15.59 -8.50 -2.52
C ALA A 156 16.72 -7.58 -2.98
N ASP A 157 16.88 -7.37 -4.31
CA ASP A 157 17.91 -6.48 -4.86
C ASP A 157 17.65 -5.01 -4.53
N TYR A 158 16.38 -4.65 -4.31
CA TYR A 158 15.98 -3.33 -3.88
C TYR A 158 15.95 -3.20 -2.36
N ALA A 159 15.36 -4.17 -1.66
CA ALA A 159 15.12 -4.09 -0.22
C ALA A 159 16.39 -4.30 0.63
N ALA A 160 17.30 -5.21 0.24
CA ALA A 160 18.50 -5.48 1.02
C ALA A 160 19.43 -4.25 1.13
N PRO A 161 19.73 -3.50 0.06
CA PRO A 161 20.47 -2.24 0.17
C PRO A 161 19.79 -1.18 1.05
N LEU A 162 18.45 -1.09 1.04
CA LEU A 162 17.74 -0.17 1.90
C LEU A 162 17.98 -0.50 3.39
N LEU A 163 17.89 -1.79 3.75
CA LEU A 163 18.14 -2.26 5.12
C LEU A 163 19.61 -2.08 5.51
N ARG A 164 20.53 -2.30 4.59
CA ARG A 164 21.96 -2.23 4.84
C ARG A 164 22.48 -0.80 4.95
N ASP A 165 22.11 0.06 4.00
CA ASP A 165 22.82 1.31 3.74
C ASP A 165 21.98 2.56 3.98
N THR A 166 20.65 2.47 3.86
CA THR A 166 19.77 3.64 3.85
C THR A 166 19.10 3.86 5.20
N PHE A 167 18.51 2.81 5.78
CA PHE A 167 17.77 2.95 7.02
C PHE A 167 18.67 3.18 8.23
N ARG A 168 18.15 3.89 9.24
CA ARG A 168 18.84 4.22 10.47
C ARG A 168 18.12 3.52 11.63
N TYR A 169 18.90 2.97 12.55
CA TYR A 169 18.41 2.14 13.66
C TYR A 169 18.63 2.79 15.03
N GLY A 170 18.82 4.11 15.06
CA GLY A 170 18.80 4.92 16.28
C GLY A 170 19.89 4.64 17.31
N ASN A 171 21.00 4.02 16.99
CA ASN A 171 22.05 3.64 17.93
C ASN A 171 21.63 2.57 18.97
N LEU A 172 20.68 1.72 18.64
CA LEU A 172 20.21 0.63 19.52
C LEU A 172 21.30 -0.37 19.93
N LYS A 173 22.45 -0.38 19.26
CA LYS A 173 23.61 -1.20 19.63
C LYS A 173 24.38 -0.66 20.85
N ASP A 174 24.20 0.59 21.25
CA ASP A 174 24.83 1.16 22.43
C ASP A 174 24.03 0.74 23.67
N PRO A 175 24.65 -0.02 24.65
CA PRO A 175 23.92 -0.49 25.81
C PRO A 175 23.44 0.62 26.75
N ARG A 176 23.88 1.86 26.56
CA ARG A 176 23.42 3.02 27.32
C ARG A 176 22.10 3.60 26.74
N VAL A 177 21.72 3.20 25.54
CA VAL A 177 20.44 3.62 24.93
C VAL A 177 19.31 2.85 25.57
N TYR A 178 18.42 3.57 26.23
CA TYR A 178 17.18 2.99 26.75
C TYR A 178 16.07 3.13 25.71
N ALA A 179 15.48 2.00 25.34
CA ALA A 179 14.26 1.95 24.56
C ALA A 179 13.14 1.46 25.49
N ASP A 180 12.09 2.27 25.64
CA ASP A 180 10.92 1.84 26.43
C ASP A 180 10.15 0.71 25.70
N TYR A 181 9.25 0.06 26.45
CA TYR A 181 8.46 -1.06 25.93
C TYR A 181 7.66 -0.69 24.67
N PHE A 182 7.17 0.54 24.56
CA PHE A 182 6.41 0.97 23.38
C PHE A 182 7.32 1.06 22.14
N ILE A 183 8.52 1.60 22.27
CA ILE A 183 9.53 1.65 21.21
C ILE A 183 9.98 0.24 20.84
N GLN A 184 10.24 -0.60 21.83
CA GLN A 184 10.67 -1.97 21.62
C GLN A 184 9.64 -2.77 20.83
N TYR A 185 8.37 -2.66 21.21
CA TYR A 185 7.30 -3.49 20.66
C TYR A 185 6.65 -2.90 19.40
N ASN A 186 6.38 -1.58 19.36
CA ASN A 186 5.55 -1.00 18.30
C ASN A 186 6.33 -0.29 17.21
N LEU A 187 7.48 0.31 17.47
CA LEU A 187 8.12 1.22 16.53
C LEU A 187 9.41 0.72 15.90
N SER A 188 10.16 -0.16 16.52
CA SER A 188 11.47 -0.42 15.98
C SER A 188 11.89 -1.87 15.91
N ALA A 189 11.97 -2.56 17.05
CA ALA A 189 12.71 -3.80 17.06
C ALA A 189 11.94 -4.96 16.43
N ALA A 190 10.65 -5.11 16.73
CA ALA A 190 9.85 -6.18 16.15
C ALA A 190 9.66 -5.99 14.63
N HIS A 191 9.25 -4.80 14.20
CA HIS A 191 9.03 -4.51 12.78
C HIS A 191 10.33 -4.43 11.98
N ALA A 192 11.38 -3.83 12.58
CA ALA A 192 12.67 -3.73 11.93
C ALA A 192 13.34 -5.11 11.76
N ARG A 193 13.28 -5.96 12.78
CA ARG A 193 13.80 -7.33 12.69
C ARG A 193 13.01 -8.19 11.73
N ASP A 194 11.67 -8.04 11.69
CA ASP A 194 10.82 -8.71 10.72
C ASP A 194 11.23 -8.33 9.28
N ALA A 195 11.57 -7.07 9.04
CA ALA A 195 12.04 -6.63 7.73
C ALA A 195 13.32 -7.38 7.29
N PHE A 196 14.29 -7.51 8.17
CA PHE A 196 15.50 -8.30 7.89
C PHE A 196 15.18 -9.77 7.64
N ALA A 197 14.33 -10.37 8.48
CA ALA A 197 13.93 -11.77 8.33
C ALA A 197 13.20 -12.04 7.02
N ARG A 198 12.28 -11.17 6.63
CA ARG A 198 11.50 -11.28 5.39
C ARG A 198 12.39 -11.15 4.15
N VAL A 199 13.30 -10.18 4.12
CA VAL A 199 14.21 -10.00 2.99
C VAL A 199 15.22 -11.15 2.93
N ALA A 200 15.76 -11.61 4.06
CA ALA A 200 16.64 -12.78 4.10
C ALA A 200 15.93 -14.06 3.62
N LYS A 201 14.65 -14.25 3.98
CA LYS A 201 13.84 -15.37 3.47
C LYS A 201 13.71 -15.33 1.95
N GLU A 202 13.54 -14.14 1.36
CA GLU A 202 13.49 -14.00 -0.08
C GLU A 202 14.86 -14.26 -0.74
N LEU A 203 15.96 -13.82 -0.14
CA LEU A 203 17.32 -14.17 -0.58
C LEU A 203 17.55 -15.70 -0.56
N LEU A 204 17.08 -16.39 0.49
CA LEU A 204 17.15 -17.84 0.57
C LEU A 204 16.34 -18.53 -0.54
N ARG A 205 15.15 -18.01 -0.89
CA ARG A 205 14.36 -18.52 -2.04
C ARG A 205 15.09 -18.38 -3.37
N GLN A 206 15.96 -17.37 -3.47
CA GLN A 206 16.81 -17.12 -4.63
C GLN A 206 18.16 -17.87 -4.57
N ASN A 207 18.35 -18.76 -3.59
CA ASN A 207 19.61 -19.49 -3.37
C ASN A 207 20.81 -18.62 -2.98
N ARG A 208 20.58 -17.39 -2.50
CA ARG A 208 21.58 -16.40 -2.09
C ARG A 208 21.86 -16.51 -0.59
N VAL A 209 22.33 -17.69 -0.15
CA VAL A 209 22.46 -18.04 1.27
C VAL A 209 23.45 -17.12 2.00
N ALA A 210 24.61 -16.83 1.40
CA ALA A 210 25.64 -15.99 2.01
C ALA A 210 25.10 -14.57 2.31
N GLU A 211 24.39 -13.98 1.37
CA GLU A 211 23.80 -12.64 1.53
C GLU A 211 22.67 -12.63 2.57
N ALA A 212 21.90 -13.70 2.65
CA ALA A 212 20.86 -13.84 3.67
C ALA A 212 21.45 -13.88 5.07
N VAL A 213 22.54 -14.65 5.28
CA VAL A 213 23.26 -14.73 6.55
C VAL A 213 23.85 -13.37 6.92
N GLU A 214 24.59 -12.73 5.99
CA GLU A 214 25.16 -11.39 6.20
C GLU A 214 24.09 -10.37 6.62
N LEU A 215 22.93 -10.40 5.94
CA LEU A 215 21.85 -9.46 6.25
C LEU A 215 21.26 -9.71 7.65
N LEU A 216 21.09 -10.97 8.06
CA LEU A 216 20.60 -11.32 9.40
C LEU A 216 21.60 -10.94 10.49
N ASP A 217 22.89 -11.21 10.28
CA ASP A 217 23.95 -10.84 11.21
C ASP A 217 24.02 -9.32 11.41
N LEU A 218 23.89 -8.57 10.31
CA LEU A 218 23.80 -7.11 10.37
C LEU A 218 22.58 -6.63 11.18
N GLY A 219 21.43 -7.27 11.01
CA GLY A 219 20.22 -6.98 11.78
C GLY A 219 20.43 -7.19 13.29
N LEU A 220 21.08 -8.30 13.67
CA LEU A 220 21.42 -8.60 15.07
C LEU A 220 22.47 -7.64 15.63
N GLU A 221 23.47 -7.24 14.84
CA GLU A 221 24.47 -6.25 15.25
C GLU A 221 23.83 -4.89 15.55
N ARG A 222 22.95 -4.43 14.66
CA ARG A 222 22.33 -3.11 14.78
C ARG A 222 21.23 -3.03 15.83
N MET A 223 20.60 -4.16 16.11
CA MET A 223 19.49 -4.31 17.06
C MET A 223 19.70 -5.56 17.91
N PRO A 224 20.64 -5.53 18.89
CA PRO A 224 20.92 -6.67 19.74
C PRO A 224 19.71 -7.15 20.52
N THR A 225 19.62 -8.46 20.77
CA THR A 225 18.50 -9.06 21.54
C THR A 225 18.46 -8.59 22.98
N SER A 226 19.58 -8.13 23.54
CA SER A 226 19.67 -7.58 24.90
C SER A 226 18.99 -6.22 25.06
N GLN A 227 18.64 -5.56 23.97
CA GLN A 227 18.00 -4.23 23.95
C GLN A 227 16.49 -4.30 23.65
N VAL A 228 15.94 -5.51 23.55
CA VAL A 228 14.54 -5.72 23.11
C VAL A 228 13.86 -6.78 23.94
#